data_1186f76892da9677ab9c531413c3d456
#
_entry.id   1186f76892da9677ab9c531413c3d456
#
_cell.length_a   1.000
_cell.length_b   1.000
_cell.length_c   1.000
_cell.angle_alpha   90.00
_cell.angle_beta   90.00
_cell.angle_gamma   90.00
#
_symmetry.space_group_name_H-M   'P 1'
#
loop_
_entity.id
_entity.type
_entity.pdbx_description
1 polymer ?
#
loop_
_entity_poly.entity_id
_entity_poly.type
_entity_poly.pdbx_seq_one_letter_code
_entity_poly.pdbx_strand_id
1 'polypeptide(L)'
;IIQSSYKNFFSNKRSDKLVELAFNPSDDSSLVELNGTKVAVVPGSQKLQKLTIKEDYDYLKHILEERYETRVATGYDVHKFRPWGDNETRRKIMICGVEIEHDSAIEAHSDGDVGIHALCDAIFGCLADGDIGSHFPPNDEKWKNANSEIFLEYAIQRVIDARAKINFLDMTLICELPKIGPERIKMKKRLASICNLPIERISIKATTSET
;
A
#
# COMPACT_ATOMS: atom_id res chain seq x y z
N ILE A 1 -30.48 -0.90 -21.17
CA ILE A 1 -31.12 -0.25 -22.37
C ILE A 1 -30.46 -0.81 -23.64
N ILE A 2 -29.13 -0.85 -23.78
CA ILE A 2 -28.46 -1.35 -25.00
C ILE A 2 -28.79 -2.84 -25.27
N GLN A 3 -28.78 -3.69 -24.25
CA GLN A 3 -29.06 -5.13 -24.38
C GLN A 3 -30.52 -5.45 -24.78
N SER A 4 -31.49 -4.61 -24.39
CA SER A 4 -32.87 -4.75 -24.80
C SER A 4 -33.09 -4.29 -26.23
N SER A 5 -32.36 -3.27 -26.68
CA SER A 5 -32.42 -2.78 -28.07
C SER A 5 -31.80 -3.79 -29.03
N TYR A 6 -30.76 -4.50 -28.63
CA TYR A 6 -30.14 -5.58 -29.42
C TYR A 6 -31.11 -6.75 -29.64
N LYS A 7 -31.82 -7.20 -28.58
CA LYS A 7 -32.83 -8.27 -28.71
C LYS A 7 -34.00 -7.89 -29.59
N ASN A 8 -34.47 -6.64 -29.52
CA ASN A 8 -35.59 -6.15 -30.33
C ASN A 8 -35.21 -5.94 -31.81
N PHE A 9 -33.93 -5.61 -32.09
CA PHE A 9 -33.44 -5.43 -33.45
C PHE A 9 -33.40 -6.78 -34.21
N PHE A 10 -32.95 -7.85 -33.58
CA PHE A 10 -32.88 -9.19 -34.21
C PHE A 10 -34.20 -9.96 -34.15
N SER A 11 -35.16 -9.57 -33.34
CA SER A 11 -36.47 -10.25 -33.24
C SER A 11 -37.52 -9.74 -34.19
N ASN A 12 -37.37 -8.56 -34.78
CA ASN A 12 -38.31 -7.98 -35.75
C ASN A 12 -37.72 -8.00 -37.17
N LYS A 13 -38.59 -8.23 -38.20
CA LYS A 13 -38.36 -8.25 -39.66
C LYS A 13 -37.49 -7.14 -40.28
N ARG A 14 -36.79 -6.34 -39.46
CA ARG A 14 -35.83 -5.30 -39.87
C ARG A 14 -34.43 -5.80 -40.14
N SER A 15 -34.12 -7.07 -39.84
CA SER A 15 -32.85 -7.69 -40.23
C SER A 15 -32.66 -7.72 -41.74
N ASP A 16 -33.79 -7.79 -42.49
CA ASP A 16 -33.78 -7.80 -43.96
C ASP A 16 -33.24 -6.47 -44.55
N LYS A 17 -33.48 -5.34 -43.87
CA LYS A 17 -32.99 -4.04 -44.30
C LYS A 17 -31.47 -3.86 -44.18
N LEU A 18 -30.84 -4.52 -43.26
CA LEU A 18 -29.38 -4.54 -43.10
C LEU A 18 -28.69 -5.36 -44.19
N VAL A 19 -29.32 -6.45 -44.58
CA VAL A 19 -28.85 -7.31 -45.68
C VAL A 19 -28.99 -6.60 -47.02
N GLU A 20 -30.09 -5.90 -47.23
CA GLU A 20 -30.40 -5.14 -48.48
C GLU A 20 -29.47 -3.93 -48.68
N LEU A 21 -29.04 -3.26 -47.60
CA LEU A 21 -28.21 -2.05 -47.67
C LEU A 21 -26.69 -2.34 -47.60
N ALA A 22 -26.25 -3.59 -47.47
CA ALA A 22 -24.87 -3.98 -47.21
C ALA A 22 -24.24 -3.12 -46.09
N PHE A 23 -25.06 -2.71 -45.10
CA PHE A 23 -24.63 -1.82 -44.02
C PHE A 23 -23.91 -2.61 -42.93
N ASN A 24 -22.66 -2.29 -42.74
CA ASN A 24 -21.86 -2.83 -41.68
C ASN A 24 -21.75 -1.77 -40.55
N PRO A 25 -22.51 -1.87 -39.46
CA PRO A 25 -22.50 -0.85 -38.42
C PRO A 25 -21.14 -0.79 -37.76
N SER A 26 -20.58 0.42 -37.66
CA SER A 26 -19.28 0.65 -37.02
C SER A 26 -19.32 0.59 -35.50
N ASP A 27 -20.52 0.81 -34.93
CA ASP A 27 -20.73 0.84 -33.48
C ASP A 27 -22.21 0.61 -33.10
N ASP A 28 -22.49 0.45 -31.81
CA ASP A 28 -23.82 0.20 -31.26
C ASP A 28 -24.76 1.41 -31.44
N SER A 29 -24.23 2.64 -31.52
CA SER A 29 -25.05 3.85 -31.71
C SER A 29 -25.65 3.89 -33.09
N SER A 30 -24.93 3.44 -34.10
CA SER A 30 -25.44 3.31 -35.49
C SER A 30 -26.64 2.35 -35.58
N LEU A 31 -26.62 1.26 -34.81
CA LEU A 31 -27.75 0.32 -34.73
C LEU A 31 -29.00 0.94 -34.07
N VAL A 32 -28.77 1.76 -33.02
CA VAL A 32 -29.85 2.46 -32.30
C VAL A 32 -30.52 3.49 -33.22
N GLU A 33 -29.72 4.25 -33.99
CA GLU A 33 -30.21 5.24 -34.95
C GLU A 33 -30.99 4.59 -36.10
N LEU A 34 -30.51 3.47 -36.64
CA LEU A 34 -31.22 2.69 -37.65
C LEU A 34 -32.60 2.19 -37.17
N ASN A 35 -32.75 1.96 -35.89
CA ASN A 35 -34.03 1.60 -35.27
C ASN A 35 -34.95 2.82 -35.05
N GLY A 36 -34.55 4.01 -35.50
CA GLY A 36 -35.32 5.24 -35.39
C GLY A 36 -35.26 5.91 -34.02
N THR A 37 -34.34 5.49 -33.16
CA THR A 37 -34.13 6.11 -31.84
C THR A 37 -33.08 7.22 -31.96
N LYS A 38 -33.38 8.37 -31.40
CA LYS A 38 -32.42 9.49 -31.38
C LYS A 38 -31.30 9.20 -30.39
N VAL A 39 -30.06 9.34 -30.85
CA VAL A 39 -28.85 9.28 -30.00
C VAL A 39 -28.42 10.68 -29.63
N ALA A 40 -28.29 10.96 -28.35
CA ALA A 40 -27.75 12.23 -27.86
C ALA A 40 -26.22 12.15 -27.72
N VAL A 41 -25.52 13.09 -28.34
CA VAL A 41 -24.07 13.25 -28.19
C VAL A 41 -23.81 14.10 -26.98
N VAL A 42 -22.98 13.61 -26.06
CA VAL A 42 -22.52 14.34 -24.88
C VAL A 42 -21.00 14.55 -24.96
N PRO A 43 -20.47 15.63 -24.36
CA PRO A 43 -19.02 15.83 -24.31
C PRO A 43 -18.35 14.63 -23.66
N GLY A 44 -17.40 14.03 -24.36
CA GLY A 44 -16.57 12.94 -23.86
C GLY A 44 -15.31 13.47 -23.15
N SER A 45 -14.55 12.59 -22.57
CA SER A 45 -13.24 12.88 -22.03
C SER A 45 -12.19 12.03 -22.74
N GLN A 46 -11.04 12.61 -23.04
CA GLN A 46 -9.88 11.86 -23.58
C GLN A 46 -9.39 10.76 -22.62
N LYS A 47 -9.82 10.81 -21.35
CA LYS A 47 -9.53 9.78 -20.35
C LYS A 47 -10.40 8.53 -20.50
N LEU A 48 -11.47 8.61 -21.30
CA LEU A 48 -12.39 7.51 -21.57
C LEU A 48 -12.00 6.85 -22.90
N GLN A 49 -10.85 6.17 -22.91
CA GLN A 49 -10.40 5.41 -24.07
C GLN A 49 -10.90 3.98 -24.00
N LYS A 50 -11.38 3.47 -25.14
CA LYS A 50 -11.76 2.07 -25.29
C LYS A 50 -10.50 1.24 -25.53
N LEU A 51 -10.32 0.22 -24.72
CA LEU A 51 -9.26 -0.80 -24.91
C LEU A 51 -9.80 -1.86 -25.89
N THR A 52 -9.31 -1.86 -27.10
CA THR A 52 -9.78 -2.80 -28.14
C THR A 52 -8.68 -3.71 -28.65
N ILE A 53 -7.45 -3.21 -28.69
CA ILE A 53 -6.29 -3.94 -29.18
C ILE A 53 -5.15 -3.84 -28.17
N LYS A 54 -4.12 -4.67 -28.36
CA LYS A 54 -2.98 -4.70 -27.45
C LYS A 54 -2.23 -3.36 -27.39
N GLU A 55 -2.15 -2.69 -28.52
CA GLU A 55 -1.51 -1.38 -28.64
C GLU A 55 -2.18 -0.30 -27.79
N ASP A 56 -3.52 -0.32 -27.68
CA ASP A 56 -4.26 0.58 -26.78
C ASP A 56 -3.90 0.34 -25.32
N TYR A 57 -3.72 -0.94 -24.94
CA TYR A 57 -3.30 -1.33 -23.60
C TYR A 57 -1.88 -0.86 -23.30
N ASP A 58 -0.94 -1.11 -24.23
CA ASP A 58 0.46 -0.73 -24.07
C ASP A 58 0.62 0.80 -24.00
N TYR A 59 -0.14 1.54 -24.80
CA TYR A 59 -0.18 3.01 -24.76
C TYR A 59 -0.73 3.54 -23.42
N LEU A 60 -1.86 3.02 -22.94
CA LEU A 60 -2.43 3.44 -21.67
C LEU A 60 -1.56 3.05 -20.48
N LYS A 61 -0.93 1.88 -20.54
CA LYS A 61 0.04 1.44 -19.55
C LYS A 61 1.21 2.42 -19.47
N HIS A 62 1.78 2.82 -20.61
CA HIS A 62 2.87 3.80 -20.68
C HIS A 62 2.44 5.16 -20.09
N ILE A 63 1.28 5.69 -20.46
CA ILE A 63 0.75 6.95 -19.91
C ILE A 63 0.53 6.86 -18.39
N LEU A 64 0.10 5.71 -17.88
CA LEU A 64 -0.11 5.50 -16.45
C LEU A 64 1.22 5.37 -15.70
N GLU A 65 2.20 4.67 -16.27
CA GLU A 65 3.53 4.50 -15.69
C GLU A 65 4.31 5.82 -15.61
N GLU A 66 4.21 6.69 -16.60
CA GLU A 66 4.83 8.03 -16.59
C GLU A 66 4.29 8.97 -15.49
N ARG A 67 3.16 8.63 -14.86
CA ARG A 67 2.56 9.44 -13.79
C ARG A 67 2.99 9.02 -12.39
N TYR A 68 3.73 7.94 -12.24
CA TYR A 68 4.17 7.46 -10.95
C TYR A 68 5.64 7.78 -10.71
N GLU A 69 5.89 8.57 -9.69
CA GLU A 69 7.21 8.76 -9.11
C GLU A 69 7.48 7.60 -8.12
N THR A 70 8.67 7.01 -8.19
CA THR A 70 9.13 6.06 -7.18
C THR A 70 10.08 6.77 -6.23
N ARG A 71 9.77 6.75 -4.95
CA ARG A 71 10.61 7.29 -3.89
C ARG A 71 11.16 6.17 -3.02
N VAL A 72 12.40 6.34 -2.59
CA VAL A 72 13.09 5.46 -1.66
C VAL A 72 13.67 6.31 -0.56
N ALA A 73 13.49 5.91 0.68
CA ALA A 73 14.08 6.55 1.85
C ALA A 73 14.60 5.50 2.82
N THR A 74 15.45 5.93 3.73
CA THR A 74 15.95 5.14 4.86
C THR A 74 15.46 5.76 6.16
N GLY A 75 15.10 4.93 7.13
CA GLY A 75 14.87 5.32 8.51
C GLY A 75 15.90 4.62 9.39
N TYR A 76 16.27 5.27 10.47
CA TYR A 76 17.22 4.76 11.43
C TYR A 76 16.77 5.13 12.84
N ASP A 77 16.75 4.14 13.72
CA ASP A 77 16.46 4.34 15.14
C ASP A 77 17.36 3.46 15.98
N VAL A 78 17.64 3.87 17.22
CA VAL A 78 18.46 3.16 18.18
C VAL A 78 17.94 3.38 19.60
N HIS A 79 17.79 2.29 20.33
CA HIS A 79 17.39 2.31 21.73
C HIS A 79 18.46 1.66 22.60
N LYS A 80 18.62 2.19 23.83
CA LYS A 80 19.47 1.58 24.84
C LYS A 80 18.75 0.45 25.55
N PHE A 81 19.48 -0.55 25.93
CA PHE A 81 19.05 -1.51 26.93
C PHE A 81 19.26 -0.97 28.36
N ARG A 82 18.35 -1.30 29.25
CA ARG A 82 18.43 -1.06 30.68
C ARG A 82 18.06 -2.33 31.46
N PRO A 83 18.49 -2.47 32.72
CA PRO A 83 17.97 -3.53 33.58
C PRO A 83 16.45 -3.44 33.73
N TRP A 84 15.81 -4.58 33.90
CA TRP A 84 14.40 -4.61 34.27
C TRP A 84 14.22 -4.02 35.69
N GLY A 85 13.16 -3.26 35.90
CA GLY A 85 12.80 -2.79 37.23
C GLY A 85 12.16 -3.91 38.05
N ASP A 86 12.17 -3.78 39.38
CA ASP A 86 11.67 -4.80 40.32
C ASP A 86 10.21 -5.17 40.10
N ASN A 87 9.41 -4.24 39.59
CA ASN A 87 7.99 -4.43 39.31
C ASN A 87 7.70 -4.90 37.86
N GLU A 88 8.70 -5.02 37.02
CA GLU A 88 8.57 -5.45 35.63
C GLU A 88 8.70 -6.98 35.53
N THR A 89 7.58 -7.67 35.74
CA THR A 89 7.53 -9.15 35.77
C THR A 89 7.52 -9.78 34.37
N ARG A 90 7.04 -9.03 33.36
CA ARG A 90 6.97 -9.49 31.97
C ARG A 90 8.24 -9.05 31.24
N ARG A 91 9.26 -9.91 31.24
CA ARG A 91 10.56 -9.65 30.62
C ARG A 91 10.53 -9.85 29.10
N LYS A 92 9.78 -9.00 28.41
CA LYS A 92 9.64 -9.05 26.95
C LYS A 92 9.80 -7.66 26.36
N ILE A 93 10.51 -7.60 25.25
CA ILE A 93 10.69 -6.41 24.45
C ILE A 93 9.93 -6.55 23.13
N MET A 94 9.57 -5.42 22.51
CA MET A 94 8.91 -5.37 21.20
C MET A 94 9.93 -5.16 20.10
N ILE A 95 9.90 -5.97 19.05
CA ILE A 95 10.69 -5.76 17.83
C ILE A 95 9.85 -6.13 16.62
N CYS A 96 9.61 -5.19 15.70
CA CYS A 96 8.80 -5.36 14.51
C CYS A 96 7.40 -5.93 14.79
N GLY A 97 6.76 -5.45 15.86
CA GLY A 97 5.42 -5.86 16.30
C GLY A 97 5.36 -7.26 16.92
N VAL A 98 6.51 -7.83 17.32
CA VAL A 98 6.59 -9.15 17.95
C VAL A 98 7.20 -9.04 19.33
N GLU A 99 6.53 -9.65 20.32
CA GLU A 99 7.11 -9.78 21.68
C GLU A 99 8.18 -10.86 21.70
N ILE A 100 9.34 -10.51 22.24
CA ILE A 100 10.49 -11.40 22.38
C ILE A 100 10.99 -11.36 23.82
N GLU A 101 11.22 -12.52 24.42
CA GLU A 101 11.84 -12.60 25.76
C GLU A 101 13.27 -12.06 25.69
N HIS A 102 13.62 -11.22 26.70
CA HIS A 102 14.94 -10.61 26.78
C HIS A 102 15.32 -10.29 28.22
N ASP A 103 16.60 -10.41 28.54
CA ASP A 103 17.13 -10.20 29.89
C ASP A 103 17.20 -8.71 30.28
N SER A 104 17.09 -7.80 29.32
CA SER A 104 17.08 -6.37 29.54
C SER A 104 15.86 -5.72 28.91
N ALA A 105 15.36 -4.66 29.53
CA ALA A 105 14.33 -3.79 28.97
C ALA A 105 14.92 -2.82 27.95
N ILE A 106 14.06 -2.26 27.13
CA ILE A 106 14.42 -1.13 26.25
C ILE A 106 14.10 0.19 26.97
N GLU A 107 15.01 1.14 26.89
CA GLU A 107 14.77 2.51 27.36
C GLU A 107 14.07 3.29 26.24
N ALA A 108 12.76 3.49 26.38
CA ALA A 108 11.95 4.20 25.41
C ALA A 108 10.75 4.89 26.10
N HIS A 109 10.14 5.83 25.40
CA HIS A 109 8.93 6.51 25.86
C HIS A 109 7.66 5.71 25.51
N SER A 110 7.69 4.99 24.37
CA SER A 110 6.65 4.05 23.91
C SER A 110 6.99 2.61 24.35
N ASP A 111 6.48 1.61 23.65
CA ASP A 111 6.87 0.20 23.82
C ASP A 111 8.30 -0.12 23.34
N GLY A 112 8.95 0.84 22.68
CA GLY A 112 10.35 0.76 22.26
C GLY A 112 10.61 -0.13 21.05
N ASP A 113 9.62 -0.33 20.18
CA ASP A 113 9.82 -1.08 18.95
C ASP A 113 10.69 -0.31 17.95
N VAL A 114 12.01 -0.47 18.07
CA VAL A 114 13.01 0.19 17.22
C VAL A 114 12.80 -0.09 15.73
N GLY A 115 12.31 -1.28 15.39
CA GLY A 115 12.05 -1.66 14.00
C GLY A 115 10.89 -0.88 13.41
N ILE A 116 9.80 -0.75 14.15
CA ILE A 116 8.64 0.04 13.71
C ILE A 116 8.99 1.53 13.67
N HIS A 117 9.75 2.06 14.64
CA HIS A 117 10.15 3.48 14.64
C HIS A 117 11.00 3.82 13.40
N ALA A 118 12.03 3.03 13.10
CA ALA A 118 12.83 3.22 11.89
C ALA A 118 12.00 3.12 10.61
N LEU A 119 11.00 2.24 10.59
CA LEU A 119 10.09 2.11 9.44
C LEU A 119 9.19 3.33 9.28
N CYS A 120 8.67 3.90 10.38
CA CYS A 120 7.91 5.16 10.34
C CYS A 120 8.76 6.29 9.74
N ASP A 121 10.01 6.44 10.19
CA ASP A 121 10.92 7.46 9.68
C ASP A 121 11.22 7.29 8.18
N ALA A 122 11.39 6.05 7.72
CA ALA A 122 11.55 5.79 6.29
C ALA A 122 10.30 6.20 5.50
N ILE A 123 9.10 5.93 6.02
CA ILE A 123 7.84 6.29 5.38
C ILE A 123 7.67 7.82 5.34
N PHE A 124 7.85 8.50 6.46
CA PHE A 124 7.79 9.97 6.52
C PHE A 124 8.84 10.61 5.61
N GLY A 125 10.06 10.05 5.56
CA GLY A 125 11.10 10.49 4.63
C GLY A 125 10.68 10.37 3.16
N CYS A 126 10.03 9.28 2.74
CA CYS A 126 9.47 9.15 1.39
C CYS A 126 8.43 10.23 1.07
N LEU A 127 7.67 10.66 2.07
CA LEU A 127 6.62 11.67 1.93
C LEU A 127 7.14 13.12 2.09
N ALA A 128 8.41 13.31 2.49
CA ALA A 128 8.97 14.59 2.92
C ALA A 128 8.14 15.21 4.08
N ASP A 129 7.72 14.38 5.03
CA ASP A 129 6.76 14.71 6.10
C ASP A 129 7.41 14.69 7.50
N GLY A 130 8.71 14.95 7.57
CA GLY A 130 9.47 14.97 8.83
C GLY A 130 9.85 13.57 9.33
N ASP A 131 9.73 13.36 10.62
CA ASP A 131 10.11 12.15 11.34
C ASP A 131 9.04 11.75 12.38
N ILE A 132 9.23 10.60 13.03
CA ILE A 132 8.30 10.11 14.05
C ILE A 132 8.15 11.09 15.22
N GLY A 133 9.21 11.77 15.61
CA GLY A 133 9.19 12.75 16.70
C GLY A 133 8.37 14.00 16.38
N SER A 134 8.28 14.38 15.11
CA SER A 134 7.45 15.50 14.63
C SER A 134 5.96 15.20 14.74
N HIS A 135 5.57 13.95 14.53
CA HIS A 135 4.17 13.49 14.60
C HIS A 135 3.77 13.04 16.01
N PHE A 136 4.69 12.48 16.76
CA PHE A 136 4.50 11.89 18.09
C PHE A 136 5.55 12.41 19.06
N PRO A 137 5.44 13.69 19.49
CA PRO A 137 6.43 14.30 20.37
C PRO A 137 6.63 13.49 21.65
N PRO A 138 7.88 13.15 22.02
CA PRO A 138 8.18 12.31 23.19
C PRO A 138 7.83 12.96 24.52
N ASN A 139 7.59 14.26 24.57
CA ASN A 139 7.14 14.99 25.76
C ASN A 139 5.61 14.99 25.94
N ASP A 140 4.86 14.40 25.02
CA ASP A 140 3.41 14.23 25.13
C ASP A 140 3.08 12.93 25.87
N GLU A 141 2.56 13.05 27.11
CA GLU A 141 2.16 11.92 27.96
C GLU A 141 1.17 10.95 27.27
N LYS A 142 0.46 11.39 26.23
CA LYS A 142 -0.44 10.57 25.44
C LYS A 142 0.26 9.36 24.82
N TRP A 143 1.55 9.49 24.50
CA TRP A 143 2.32 8.46 23.81
C TRP A 143 3.14 7.59 24.76
N LYS A 144 3.07 7.86 26.06
CA LYS A 144 3.77 7.07 27.06
C LYS A 144 3.25 5.63 27.09
N ASN A 145 4.16 4.68 26.90
CA ASN A 145 3.87 3.25 26.77
C ASN A 145 2.90 2.91 25.61
N ALA A 146 2.75 3.80 24.62
CA ALA A 146 1.92 3.52 23.46
C ALA A 146 2.53 2.36 22.64
N ASN A 147 1.65 1.55 22.05
CA ASN A 147 2.04 0.52 21.11
C ASN A 147 2.50 1.20 19.80
N SER A 148 3.73 0.92 19.37
CA SER A 148 4.33 1.51 18.16
C SER A 148 3.58 1.16 16.87
N GLU A 149 2.74 0.13 16.87
CA GLU A 149 1.87 -0.17 15.72
C GLU A 149 0.94 0.99 15.36
N ILE A 150 0.48 1.76 16.36
CA ILE A 150 -0.34 2.96 16.15
C ILE A 150 0.41 3.99 15.30
N PHE A 151 1.71 4.13 15.54
CA PHE A 151 2.57 5.05 14.78
C PHE A 151 2.72 4.59 13.34
N LEU A 152 2.91 3.29 13.13
CA LEU A 152 3.02 2.71 11.78
C LEU A 152 1.69 2.78 11.02
N GLU A 153 0.57 2.50 11.67
CA GLU A 153 -0.76 2.65 11.06
C GLU A 153 -1.01 4.10 10.61
N TYR A 154 -0.62 5.07 11.45
CA TYR A 154 -0.69 6.48 11.08
C TYR A 154 0.22 6.81 9.88
N ALA A 155 1.46 6.33 9.88
CA ALA A 155 2.37 6.53 8.76
C ALA A 155 1.83 5.93 7.45
N ILE A 156 1.21 4.74 7.52
CA ILE A 156 0.54 4.11 6.38
C ILE A 156 -0.65 4.96 5.90
N GLN A 157 -1.45 5.51 6.81
CA GLN A 157 -2.54 6.40 6.44
C GLN A 157 -2.04 7.63 5.68
N ARG A 158 -0.90 8.21 6.07
CA ARG A 158 -0.24 9.32 5.34
C ARG A 158 0.15 8.92 3.92
N VAL A 159 0.61 7.66 3.72
CA VAL A 159 0.89 7.13 2.37
C VAL A 159 -0.39 7.09 1.52
N ILE A 160 -1.50 6.61 2.11
CA ILE A 160 -2.80 6.53 1.42
C ILE A 160 -3.31 7.93 1.07
N ASP A 161 -3.23 8.89 1.99
CA ASP A 161 -3.65 10.28 1.80
C ASP A 161 -2.85 10.97 0.67
N ALA A 162 -1.57 10.61 0.54
CA ALA A 162 -0.70 11.03 -0.55
C ALA A 162 -0.98 10.32 -1.89
N ARG A 163 -1.99 9.42 -1.94
CA ARG A 163 -2.29 8.55 -3.10
C ARG A 163 -1.11 7.69 -3.55
N ALA A 164 -0.25 7.35 -2.62
CA ALA A 164 0.90 6.50 -2.83
C ALA A 164 0.64 5.07 -2.35
N LYS A 165 1.60 4.20 -2.54
CA LYS A 165 1.57 2.83 -2.01
C LYS A 165 2.98 2.38 -1.66
N ILE A 166 3.08 1.57 -0.63
CA ILE A 166 4.32 0.88 -0.29
C ILE A 166 4.46 -0.33 -1.22
N ASN A 167 5.61 -0.47 -1.87
CA ASN A 167 5.86 -1.60 -2.78
C ASN A 167 6.71 -2.69 -2.14
N PHE A 168 7.62 -2.32 -1.23
CA PHE A 168 8.59 -3.23 -0.64
C PHE A 168 9.14 -2.63 0.66
N LEU A 169 9.47 -3.48 1.63
CA LEU A 169 10.14 -3.11 2.87
C LEU A 169 11.41 -3.95 3.02
N ASP A 170 12.52 -3.28 3.29
CA ASP A 170 13.80 -3.94 3.60
C ASP A 170 14.37 -3.35 4.90
N MET A 171 14.53 -4.19 5.88
CA MET A 171 14.95 -3.82 7.23
C MET A 171 16.18 -4.61 7.65
N THR A 172 17.11 -3.97 8.34
CA THR A 172 18.25 -4.62 8.96
C THR A 172 18.28 -4.30 10.44
N LEU A 173 18.22 -5.31 11.28
CA LEU A 173 18.33 -5.20 12.73
C LEU A 173 19.79 -5.48 13.13
N ILE A 174 20.39 -4.56 13.86
CA ILE A 174 21.78 -4.67 14.35
C ILE A 174 21.72 -4.87 15.85
N CYS A 175 21.97 -6.08 16.33
CA CYS A 175 21.97 -6.42 17.76
C CYS A 175 22.66 -7.76 18.02
N GLU A 176 23.27 -7.88 19.19
CA GLU A 176 23.81 -9.14 19.66
C GLU A 176 22.71 -10.09 20.12
N LEU A 177 21.75 -9.55 20.86
CA LEU A 177 20.54 -10.18 21.35
C LEU A 177 19.36 -9.22 21.19
N PRO A 178 18.14 -9.78 21.00
CA PRO A 178 17.82 -11.20 20.82
C PRO A 178 18.26 -11.71 19.44
N LYS A 179 18.37 -13.04 19.29
CA LYS A 179 18.63 -13.62 17.97
C LYS A 179 17.40 -13.49 17.09
N ILE A 180 17.50 -12.68 16.03
CA ILE A 180 16.40 -12.33 15.14
C ILE A 180 15.96 -13.50 14.24
N GLY A 181 16.89 -14.39 13.88
CA GLY A 181 16.62 -15.48 12.97
C GLY A 181 15.39 -16.32 13.30
N PRO A 182 15.21 -16.82 14.53
CA PRO A 182 14.04 -17.59 14.95
C PRO A 182 12.71 -16.83 14.83
N GLU A 183 12.71 -15.52 15.07
CA GLU A 183 11.52 -14.68 15.11
C GLU A 183 11.21 -14.00 13.77
N ARG A 184 12.13 -14.04 12.81
CA ARG A 184 12.04 -13.35 11.51
C ARG A 184 10.72 -13.57 10.78
N ILE A 185 10.22 -14.79 10.75
CA ILE A 185 8.98 -15.11 10.04
C ILE A 185 7.76 -14.51 10.75
N LYS A 186 7.75 -14.47 12.09
CA LYS A 186 6.67 -13.82 12.85
C LYS A 186 6.68 -12.32 12.61
N MET A 187 7.85 -11.68 12.66
CA MET A 187 8.03 -10.26 12.35
C MET A 187 7.55 -9.92 10.95
N LYS A 188 7.97 -10.69 9.94
CA LYS A 188 7.51 -10.50 8.55
C LYS A 188 5.99 -10.61 8.43
N LYS A 189 5.38 -11.61 9.07
CA LYS A 189 3.93 -11.78 9.07
C LYS A 189 3.22 -10.60 9.74
N ARG A 190 3.77 -10.10 10.86
CA ARG A 190 3.19 -8.98 11.57
C ARG A 190 3.24 -7.71 10.75
N LEU A 191 4.40 -7.35 10.21
CA LEU A 191 4.54 -6.19 9.33
C LEU A 191 3.70 -6.32 8.05
N ALA A 192 3.60 -7.52 7.46
CA ALA A 192 2.75 -7.79 6.31
C ALA A 192 1.27 -7.47 6.61
N SER A 193 0.81 -7.87 7.80
CA SER A 193 -0.56 -7.58 8.26
C SER A 193 -0.80 -6.08 8.46
N ILE A 194 0.12 -5.38 9.15
CA ILE A 194 -0.02 -3.95 9.44
C ILE A 194 0.05 -3.13 8.16
N CYS A 195 1.03 -3.42 7.29
CA CYS A 195 1.27 -2.66 6.06
C CYS A 195 0.39 -3.09 4.88
N ASN A 196 -0.46 -4.10 5.07
CA ASN A 196 -1.26 -4.71 4.00
C ASN A 196 -0.41 -5.08 2.77
N LEU A 197 0.73 -5.73 3.01
CA LEU A 197 1.68 -6.17 1.98
C LEU A 197 1.77 -7.69 1.93
N PRO A 198 2.01 -8.28 0.74
CA PRO A 198 2.43 -9.67 0.65
C PRO A 198 3.74 -9.90 1.42
N ILE A 199 3.84 -11.02 2.14
CA ILE A 199 5.01 -11.33 2.97
C ILE A 199 6.32 -11.41 2.15
N GLU A 200 6.23 -11.72 0.86
CA GLU A 200 7.35 -11.80 -0.08
C GLU A 200 7.94 -10.41 -0.39
N ARG A 201 7.19 -9.35 -0.08
CA ARG A 201 7.63 -7.96 -0.25
C ARG A 201 8.24 -7.35 1.01
N ILE A 202 8.49 -8.18 2.02
CA ILE A 202 9.13 -7.76 3.27
C ILE A 202 10.40 -8.55 3.48
N SER A 203 11.51 -7.85 3.57
CA SER A 203 12.82 -8.40 3.91
C SER A 203 13.22 -7.95 5.33
N ILE A 204 13.64 -8.91 6.16
CA ILE A 204 14.22 -8.65 7.46
C ILE A 204 15.56 -9.36 7.53
N LYS A 205 16.62 -8.59 7.72
CA LYS A 205 18.01 -9.03 7.87
C LYS A 205 18.48 -8.73 9.30
N ALA A 206 19.48 -9.43 9.75
CA ALA A 206 20.09 -9.18 11.04
C ALA A 206 21.60 -9.34 10.94
N THR A 207 22.30 -8.52 11.68
CA THR A 207 23.74 -8.62 11.89
C THR A 207 24.08 -8.27 13.34
N THR A 208 25.27 -8.64 13.77
CA THR A 208 25.86 -8.23 15.06
C THR A 208 26.74 -7.01 14.86
N SER A 209 27.10 -6.33 15.95
CA SER A 209 28.07 -5.22 15.94
C SER A 209 29.52 -5.72 16.03
N GLU A 210 29.74 -7.04 16.21
CA GLU A 210 31.06 -7.70 16.38
C GLU A 210 31.82 -7.20 17.57
N THR A 211 31.13 -6.83 18.66
CA THR A 211 31.73 -6.43 19.94
C THR A 211 31.71 -7.53 20.97
#